data_8256ce662954c1d019c1c4ab81ae9ffc
#
_entry.id   8256ce662954c1d019c1c4ab81ae9ffc
#
_cell.length_a   1.000
_cell.length_b   1.000
_cell.length_c   1.000
_cell.angle_alpha   90.00
_cell.angle_beta   90.00
_cell.angle_gamma   90.00
#
_symmetry.space_group_name_H-M   'P 1'
#
loop_
_entity.id
_entity.type
_entity.pdbx_description
1 polymer ?
#
loop_
_entity_poly.entity_id
_entity_poly.type
_entity_poly.pdbx_seq_one_letter_code
_entity_poly.pdbx_strand_id
1 'polypeptide(L)'
;MKTQSAGILLAMLLGIASCFAQGNPESIALTNAAQTLSAMAFDSGSGVTVHARVASAVWPERAAGMIVVEVGGSTEKYAFSTAGVPAMAKQGLSRFTLKPGDEIIVTGVLANGNLKIGPGFNAARADLITRIDGTRLFDRTQLPLR
;
A
#
# COMPACT_ATOMS: atom_id res chain seq x y z
N MET A 1 -20.61 -32.36 34.50
CA MET A 1 -19.49 -32.63 33.60
C MET A 1 -19.80 -32.33 32.14
N LYS A 2 -20.94 -32.78 31.64
CA LYS A 2 -21.32 -32.50 30.24
C LYS A 2 -21.59 -31.03 29.94
N THR A 3 -22.04 -30.27 30.92
CA THR A 3 -22.35 -28.85 30.76
C THR A 3 -21.12 -27.97 30.64
N GLN A 4 -19.96 -28.37 31.16
CA GLN A 4 -18.73 -27.62 31.07
C GLN A 4 -18.14 -27.62 29.66
N SER A 5 -18.25 -28.72 28.92
CA SER A 5 -17.77 -28.84 27.57
C SER A 5 -18.53 -27.92 26.59
N ALA A 6 -19.83 -27.81 26.77
CA ALA A 6 -20.67 -26.96 25.96
C ALA A 6 -20.36 -25.46 26.13
N GLY A 7 -20.06 -25.06 27.39
CA GLY A 7 -19.69 -23.69 27.71
C GLY A 7 -18.36 -23.27 27.06
N ILE A 8 -17.38 -24.15 27.05
CA ILE A 8 -16.07 -23.90 26.42
C ILE A 8 -16.21 -23.74 24.90
N LEU A 9 -16.99 -24.60 24.27
CA LEU A 9 -17.25 -24.51 22.83
C LEU A 9 -17.94 -23.21 22.46
N LEU A 10 -18.91 -22.77 23.24
CA LEU A 10 -19.62 -21.54 23.01
C LEU A 10 -18.68 -20.31 23.09
N ALA A 11 -17.78 -20.30 24.06
CA ALA A 11 -16.80 -19.24 24.23
C ALA A 11 -15.84 -19.15 23.03
N MET A 12 -15.41 -20.28 22.50
CA MET A 12 -14.55 -20.31 21.31
C MET A 12 -15.26 -19.75 20.07
N LEU A 13 -16.51 -20.09 19.85
CA LEU A 13 -17.29 -19.58 18.75
C LEU A 13 -17.46 -18.06 18.81
N LEU A 14 -17.71 -17.52 19.98
CA LEU A 14 -17.83 -16.08 20.19
C LEU A 14 -16.52 -15.37 19.91
N GLY A 15 -15.39 -15.95 20.30
CA GLY A 15 -14.08 -15.38 20.00
C GLY A 15 -13.78 -15.31 18.52
N ILE A 16 -14.10 -16.34 17.76
CA ILE A 16 -13.93 -16.37 16.31
C ILE A 16 -14.81 -15.32 15.65
N ALA A 17 -16.07 -15.23 16.05
CA ALA A 17 -17.00 -14.25 15.50
C ALA A 17 -16.52 -12.81 15.76
N SER A 18 -15.96 -12.53 16.92
CA SER A 18 -15.40 -11.20 17.22
C SER A 18 -14.24 -10.84 16.32
N CYS A 19 -13.35 -11.79 16.00
CA CYS A 19 -12.24 -11.54 15.08
C CYS A 19 -12.70 -11.15 13.69
N PHE A 20 -13.73 -11.79 13.16
CA PHE A 20 -14.27 -11.46 11.84
C PHE A 20 -15.01 -10.12 11.83
N ALA A 21 -15.71 -9.77 12.92
CA ALA A 21 -16.51 -8.55 12.99
C ALA A 21 -15.66 -7.28 13.08
N GLN A 22 -14.46 -7.34 13.67
CA GLN A 22 -13.64 -6.17 13.93
C GLN A 22 -12.68 -5.80 12.81
N GLY A 23 -12.50 -6.68 11.83
CA GLY A 23 -11.53 -6.46 10.77
C GLY A 23 -10.09 -6.56 11.28
N ASN A 24 -9.14 -6.36 10.38
CA ASN A 24 -7.72 -6.45 10.69
C ASN A 24 -7.17 -5.06 11.04
N PRO A 25 -6.64 -4.83 12.27
CA PRO A 25 -6.07 -3.54 12.65
C PRO A 25 -4.96 -3.05 11.72
N GLU A 26 -4.13 -3.96 11.21
CA GLU A 26 -3.07 -3.62 10.27
C GLU A 26 -3.64 -3.07 8.96
N SER A 27 -4.70 -3.67 8.44
CA SER A 27 -5.39 -3.22 7.24
C SER A 27 -5.99 -1.83 7.42
N ILE A 28 -6.57 -1.54 8.58
CA ILE A 28 -7.13 -0.23 8.91
C ILE A 28 -6.01 0.82 8.97
N ALA A 29 -4.89 0.50 9.60
CA ALA A 29 -3.75 1.40 9.70
C ALA A 29 -3.18 1.74 8.32
N LEU A 30 -3.08 0.76 7.43
CA LEU A 30 -2.59 0.98 6.06
C LEU A 30 -3.57 1.83 5.25
N THR A 31 -4.86 1.62 5.40
CA THR A 31 -5.87 2.45 4.73
C THR A 31 -5.80 3.91 5.18
N ASN A 32 -5.64 4.14 6.49
CA ASN A 32 -5.47 5.49 7.02
C ASN A 32 -4.18 6.13 6.52
N ALA A 33 -3.09 5.38 6.46
CA ALA A 33 -1.83 5.86 5.91
C ALA A 33 -1.97 6.25 4.43
N ALA A 34 -2.70 5.47 3.65
CA ALA A 34 -2.94 5.77 2.24
C ALA A 34 -3.71 7.09 2.07
N GLN A 35 -4.72 7.33 2.90
CA GLN A 35 -5.48 8.58 2.87
C GLN A 35 -4.61 9.78 3.25
N THR A 36 -3.80 9.64 4.28
CA THR A 36 -2.85 10.68 4.70
C THR A 36 -1.86 10.99 3.58
N LEU A 37 -1.30 9.94 2.98
CA LEU A 37 -0.32 10.07 1.91
C LEU A 37 -0.89 10.81 0.71
N SER A 38 -2.13 10.52 0.33
CA SER A 38 -2.78 11.15 -0.83
C SER A 38 -2.98 12.66 -0.66
N ALA A 39 -2.98 13.15 0.57
CA ALA A 39 -3.13 14.57 0.89
C ALA A 39 -1.79 15.30 1.07
N MET A 40 -0.66 14.60 1.03
CA MET A 40 0.66 15.22 1.21
C MET A 40 1.12 15.99 -0.01
N ALA A 41 1.96 17.01 0.23
CA ALA A 41 2.69 17.68 -0.83
C ALA A 41 4.01 16.97 -1.10
N PHE A 42 4.43 16.96 -2.35
CA PHE A 42 5.64 16.26 -2.79
C PHE A 42 6.63 17.22 -3.40
N ASP A 43 7.90 16.99 -3.09
CA ASP A 43 9.00 17.83 -3.57
C ASP A 43 9.54 17.29 -4.88
N SER A 44 9.25 18.00 -5.98
CA SER A 44 9.69 17.61 -7.31
C SER A 44 11.22 17.61 -7.45
N GLY A 45 11.94 18.26 -6.54
CA GLY A 45 13.41 18.24 -6.52
C GLY A 45 14.01 17.02 -5.82
N SER A 46 13.20 16.24 -5.11
CA SER A 46 13.67 15.09 -4.34
C SER A 46 13.28 13.78 -5.00
N GLY A 47 13.77 13.55 -6.22
CA GLY A 47 13.55 12.33 -6.96
C GLY A 47 14.18 11.12 -6.29
N VAL A 48 13.52 9.98 -6.40
CA VAL A 48 14.01 8.70 -5.88
C VAL A 48 13.69 7.59 -6.86
N THR A 49 14.63 6.66 -7.01
CA THR A 49 14.42 5.43 -7.76
C THR A 49 14.84 4.27 -6.87
N VAL A 50 13.93 3.34 -6.64
CA VAL A 50 14.19 2.20 -5.78
C VAL A 50 13.90 0.90 -6.51
N HIS A 51 14.79 -0.07 -6.34
CA HIS A 51 14.58 -1.45 -6.72
C HIS A 51 14.12 -2.18 -5.46
N ALA A 52 12.88 -2.61 -5.45
CA ALA A 52 12.26 -3.02 -4.21
C ALA A 52 11.31 -4.19 -4.41
N ARG A 53 10.90 -4.75 -3.29
CA ARG A 53 9.91 -5.84 -3.23
C ARG A 53 8.63 -5.31 -2.63
N VAL A 54 7.51 -5.64 -3.23
CA VAL A 54 6.19 -5.25 -2.71
C VAL A 54 5.95 -5.96 -1.38
N ALA A 55 5.67 -5.18 -0.34
CA ALA A 55 5.26 -5.71 0.95
C ALA A 55 3.74 -5.75 1.07
N SER A 56 3.07 -4.68 0.62
CA SER A 56 1.62 -4.61 0.61
C SER A 56 1.15 -3.54 -0.36
N ALA A 57 -0.12 -3.58 -0.72
CA ALA A 57 -0.76 -2.56 -1.53
C ALA A 57 -2.16 -2.31 -0.99
N VAL A 58 -2.56 -1.05 -0.97
CA VAL A 58 -3.86 -0.62 -0.44
C VAL A 58 -4.58 0.16 -1.52
N TRP A 59 -5.86 -0.15 -1.71
CA TRP A 59 -6.68 0.41 -2.77
C TRP A 59 -7.94 1.04 -2.18
N PRO A 60 -7.83 2.25 -1.55
CA PRO A 60 -8.99 2.92 -0.96
C PRO A 60 -9.97 3.37 -2.04
N GLU A 61 -11.25 3.42 -1.71
CA GLU A 61 -12.26 3.84 -2.66
C GLU A 61 -12.19 5.34 -3.00
N ARG A 62 -11.79 6.16 -2.03
CA ARG A 62 -11.85 7.63 -2.14
C ARG A 62 -10.50 8.31 -2.01
N ALA A 63 -9.43 7.59 -2.21
CA ALA A 63 -8.08 8.13 -2.16
C ALA A 63 -7.21 7.45 -3.20
N ALA A 64 -6.02 7.98 -3.42
CA ALA A 64 -5.05 7.32 -4.27
C ALA A 64 -4.61 6.00 -3.65
N GLY A 65 -4.29 5.04 -4.48
CA GLY A 65 -3.70 3.78 -4.03
C GLY A 65 -2.33 4.02 -3.38
N MET A 66 -1.91 3.09 -2.54
CA MET A 66 -0.61 3.14 -1.88
C MET A 66 0.06 1.77 -1.99
N ILE A 67 1.31 1.78 -2.39
CA ILE A 67 2.13 0.58 -2.46
C ILE A 67 3.26 0.72 -1.44
N VAL A 68 3.35 -0.24 -0.51
CA VAL A 68 4.46 -0.31 0.44
C VAL A 68 5.48 -1.28 -0.09
N VAL A 69 6.73 -0.82 -0.18
CA VAL A 69 7.84 -1.62 -0.72
C VAL A 69 9.01 -1.64 0.26
N GLU A 70 9.75 -2.75 0.22
CA GLU A 70 10.99 -2.92 0.97
C GLU A 70 12.16 -2.87 0.00
N VAL A 71 13.12 -2.00 0.29
CA VAL A 71 14.32 -1.89 -0.54
C VAL A 71 15.24 -3.08 -0.26
N GLY A 72 15.69 -3.74 -1.31
CA GLY A 72 16.57 -4.89 -1.19
C GLY A 72 17.88 -4.55 -0.47
N GLY A 73 18.29 -5.40 0.48
CA GLY A 73 19.52 -5.22 1.25
C GLY A 73 19.48 -4.12 2.30
N SER A 74 18.30 -3.54 2.57
CA SER A 74 18.11 -2.45 3.52
C SER A 74 16.90 -2.70 4.39
N THR A 75 16.84 -2.00 5.54
CA THR A 75 15.65 -1.99 6.39
C THR A 75 14.66 -0.88 5.98
N GLU A 76 15.04 -0.08 4.99
CA GLU A 76 14.19 1.03 4.53
C GLU A 76 12.94 0.51 3.84
N LYS A 77 11.82 1.17 4.14
CA LYS A 77 10.54 0.93 3.51
C LYS A 77 9.98 2.24 2.99
N TYR A 78 9.36 2.16 1.82
CA TYR A 78 8.71 3.30 1.20
C TYR A 78 7.22 3.03 1.06
N ALA A 79 6.41 4.06 1.27
CA ALA A 79 5.00 4.05 0.92
C ALA A 79 4.81 5.01 -0.25
N PHE A 80 4.52 4.46 -1.41
CA PHE A 80 4.34 5.23 -2.63
C PHE A 80 2.85 5.47 -2.90
N SER A 81 2.46 6.73 -2.99
CA SER A 81 1.14 7.10 -3.50
C SER A 81 1.12 6.92 -5.01
N THR A 82 0.06 6.32 -5.52
CA THR A 82 -0.14 6.13 -6.95
C THR A 82 -1.23 7.09 -7.45
N ALA A 83 -2.29 6.57 -8.02
CA ALA A 83 -3.44 7.34 -8.46
C ALA A 83 -4.71 6.67 -7.97
N GLY A 84 -5.85 7.31 -8.20
CA GLY A 84 -7.14 6.71 -7.87
C GLY A 84 -7.35 5.39 -8.61
N VAL A 85 -8.10 4.47 -8.02
CA VAL A 85 -8.32 3.13 -8.57
C VAL A 85 -8.81 3.16 -10.02
N PRO A 86 -9.76 4.02 -10.42
CA PRO A 86 -10.20 4.06 -11.82
C PRO A 86 -9.09 4.44 -12.80
N ALA A 87 -8.23 5.39 -12.43
CA ALA A 87 -7.11 5.80 -13.28
C ALA A 87 -6.04 4.71 -13.39
N MET A 88 -5.79 4.00 -12.30
CA MET A 88 -4.88 2.85 -12.30
C MET A 88 -5.39 1.72 -13.19
N ALA A 89 -6.68 1.44 -13.12
CA ALA A 89 -7.31 0.39 -13.93
C ALA A 89 -7.18 0.67 -15.43
N LYS A 90 -7.25 1.93 -15.85
CA LYS A 90 -7.05 2.31 -17.25
C LYS A 90 -5.65 1.97 -17.75
N GLN A 91 -4.67 1.90 -16.88
CA GLN A 91 -3.31 1.50 -17.22
C GLN A 91 -3.07 0.00 -17.04
N GLY A 92 -4.10 -0.75 -16.68
CA GLY A 92 -3.99 -2.18 -16.46
C GLY A 92 -3.52 -2.57 -15.06
N LEU A 93 -3.40 -1.61 -14.15
CA LEU A 93 -2.97 -1.88 -12.78
C LEU A 93 -4.17 -1.99 -11.85
N SER A 94 -4.39 -3.16 -11.30
CA SER A 94 -5.47 -3.44 -10.35
C SER A 94 -4.90 -3.97 -9.05
N ARG A 95 -5.78 -4.19 -8.07
CA ARG A 95 -5.40 -4.81 -6.79
C ARG A 95 -4.78 -6.20 -6.96
N PHE A 96 -4.98 -6.85 -8.09
CA PHE A 96 -4.47 -8.18 -8.37
C PHE A 96 -3.18 -8.19 -9.16
N THR A 97 -2.75 -7.05 -9.68
CA THR A 97 -1.56 -6.94 -10.53
C THR A 97 -0.27 -7.08 -9.72
N LEU A 98 -0.22 -6.45 -8.56
CA LEU A 98 0.93 -6.50 -7.66
C LEU A 98 0.59 -7.33 -6.44
N LYS A 99 1.46 -8.27 -6.12
CA LYS A 99 1.32 -9.18 -4.98
C LYS A 99 2.51 -9.01 -4.05
N PRO A 100 2.36 -9.27 -2.75
CA PRO A 100 3.50 -9.30 -1.84
C PRO A 100 4.59 -10.22 -2.38
N GLY A 101 5.83 -9.73 -2.38
CA GLY A 101 6.97 -10.45 -2.92
C GLY A 101 7.36 -10.09 -4.34
N ASP A 102 6.49 -9.44 -5.10
CA ASP A 102 6.81 -9.01 -6.47
C ASP A 102 7.96 -7.99 -6.44
N GLU A 103 8.92 -8.15 -7.35
CA GLU A 103 10.02 -7.21 -7.51
C GLU A 103 9.68 -6.17 -8.55
N ILE A 104 9.84 -4.90 -8.17
CA ILE A 104 9.53 -3.76 -9.02
C ILE A 104 10.59 -2.69 -8.90
N ILE A 105 10.61 -1.80 -9.89
CA ILE A 105 11.40 -0.57 -9.84
C ILE A 105 10.41 0.59 -9.80
N VAL A 106 10.53 1.44 -8.78
CA VAL A 106 9.66 2.60 -8.61
C VAL A 106 10.50 3.86 -8.70
N THR A 107 10.09 4.76 -9.58
CA THR A 107 10.65 6.10 -9.70
C THR A 107 9.60 7.09 -9.25
N GLY A 108 9.98 8.04 -8.43
CA GLY A 108 9.04 9.02 -7.88
C GLY A 108 9.74 10.15 -7.15
N VAL A 109 8.98 10.81 -6.29
CA VAL A 109 9.47 11.95 -5.49
C VAL A 109 9.08 11.78 -4.03
N LEU A 110 9.95 12.22 -3.14
CA LEU A 110 9.70 12.17 -1.71
C LEU A 110 8.70 13.24 -1.29
N ALA A 111 7.99 12.99 -0.20
CA ALA A 111 7.15 14.00 0.41
C ALA A 111 8.00 15.15 0.93
N ASN A 112 7.45 16.37 0.93
CA ASN A 112 8.13 17.54 1.45
C ASN A 112 8.57 17.32 2.90
N GLY A 113 9.83 17.68 3.21
CA GLY A 113 10.39 17.49 4.54
C GLY A 113 10.77 16.04 4.86
N ASN A 114 10.82 15.17 3.88
CA ASN A 114 11.13 13.74 4.05
C ASN A 114 10.27 13.10 5.14
N LEU A 115 8.98 13.39 5.11
CA LEU A 115 8.03 12.91 6.10
C LEU A 115 7.91 11.40 6.04
N LYS A 116 7.58 10.82 7.18
CA LYS A 116 7.28 9.38 7.30
C LYS A 116 5.82 9.19 7.65
N ILE A 117 5.25 8.08 7.24
CA ILE A 117 3.88 7.70 7.54
C ILE A 117 3.82 6.28 8.08
N GLY A 118 2.69 5.94 8.71
CA GLY A 118 2.49 4.63 9.29
C GLY A 118 3.61 4.28 10.27
N PRO A 119 4.06 3.03 10.30
CA PRO A 119 5.11 2.58 11.23
C PRO A 119 6.53 2.97 10.81
N GLY A 120 6.71 4.11 10.15
CA GLY A 120 8.03 4.63 9.78
C GLY A 120 8.37 4.45 8.30
N PHE A 121 7.37 4.40 7.44
CA PHE A 121 7.60 4.35 6.00
C PHE A 121 7.98 5.73 5.45
N ASN A 122 8.97 5.77 4.57
CA ASN A 122 9.28 7.01 3.85
C ASN A 122 8.13 7.32 2.89
N ALA A 123 7.50 8.48 3.07
CA ALA A 123 6.38 8.91 2.25
C ALA A 123 6.87 9.40 0.88
N ALA A 124 6.28 8.92 -0.19
CA ALA A 124 6.67 9.29 -1.56
C ALA A 124 5.48 9.17 -2.51
N ARG A 125 5.64 9.75 -3.69
CA ARG A 125 4.69 9.61 -4.80
C ARG A 125 5.35 8.83 -5.92
N ALA A 126 4.70 7.79 -6.41
CA ALA A 126 5.19 7.05 -7.56
C ALA A 126 4.86 7.82 -8.85
N ASP A 127 5.83 7.97 -9.71
CA ASP A 127 5.66 8.52 -11.04
C ASP A 127 5.73 7.45 -12.12
N LEU A 128 6.56 6.42 -11.90
CA LEU A 128 6.72 5.31 -12.82
C LEU A 128 6.95 4.02 -12.02
N ILE A 129 6.22 2.98 -12.35
CA ILE A 129 6.41 1.65 -11.78
C ILE A 129 6.62 0.67 -12.93
N THR A 130 7.73 -0.07 -12.88
CA THR A 130 8.02 -1.11 -13.86
C THR A 130 8.37 -2.42 -13.15
N ARG A 131 8.19 -3.53 -13.86
CA ARG A 131 8.77 -4.81 -13.46
C ARG A 131 10.26 -4.84 -13.81
N ILE A 132 10.97 -5.81 -13.28
CA ILE A 132 12.40 -5.99 -13.53
C ILE A 132 12.69 -6.16 -15.03
N ASP A 133 11.77 -6.79 -15.78
CA ASP A 133 11.91 -7.00 -17.22
C ASP A 133 11.62 -5.76 -18.06
N GLY A 134 11.29 -4.63 -17.41
CA GLY A 134 10.97 -3.38 -18.08
C GLY A 134 9.49 -3.18 -18.41
N THR A 135 8.64 -4.17 -18.13
CA THR A 135 7.20 -4.01 -18.34
C THR A 135 6.66 -2.86 -17.49
N ARG A 136 6.04 -1.89 -18.15
CA ARG A 136 5.48 -0.71 -17.47
C ARG A 136 4.15 -1.08 -16.83
N LEU A 137 4.02 -0.82 -15.54
CA LEU A 137 2.80 -1.06 -14.78
C LEU A 137 2.01 0.22 -14.54
N PHE A 138 2.70 1.32 -14.29
CA PHE A 138 2.09 2.61 -14.00
C PHE A 138 2.99 3.72 -14.49
N ASP A 139 2.39 4.74 -15.12
CA ASP A 139 3.09 5.93 -15.60
C ASP A 139 2.19 7.14 -15.33
N ARG A 140 2.62 8.01 -14.42
CA ARG A 140 1.85 9.19 -14.04
C ARG A 140 1.65 10.16 -15.19
N THR A 141 2.56 10.20 -16.15
CA THR A 141 2.42 11.08 -17.32
C THR A 141 1.26 10.69 -18.22
N GLN A 142 0.75 9.46 -18.08
CA GLN A 142 -0.40 8.96 -18.83
C GLN A 142 -1.73 9.25 -18.14
N LEU A 143 -1.72 9.87 -16.97
CA LEU A 143 -2.95 10.27 -16.30
C LEU A 143 -3.61 11.44 -17.03
N PRO A 144 -4.96 11.49 -17.09
CA PRO A 144 -5.63 12.62 -17.69
C PRO A 144 -5.31 13.92 -16.96
N LEU A 145 -5.05 14.97 -17.71
CA LEU A 145 -4.91 16.32 -17.16
C LEU A 145 -6.30 16.85 -16.79
N ARG A 146 -6.35 17.55 -15.67
CA ARG A 146 -7.57 18.25 -15.26
C ARG A 146 -7.52 19.70 -15.69
#